data_9a91c747f86564819a4cd636e15e8587
#
_entry.id   9a91c747f86564819a4cd636e15e8587
#
_cell.length_a   1.000
_cell.length_b   1.000
_cell.length_c   1.000
_cell.angle_alpha   90.00
_cell.angle_beta   90.00
_cell.angle_gamma   90.00
#
_symmetry.space_group_name_H-M   'P 1'
#
loop_
_entity.id
_entity.type
_entity.pdbx_description
1 polymer ?
#
loop_
_entity_poly.entity_id
_entity_poly.type
_entity_poly.pdbx_seq_one_letter_code
_entity_poly.pdbx_strand_id
1 'polypeptide(L)'
;MAIYATEVGPVAFLPRHGASHQIPPHRINYRANIAALKETGVAEIIAINAVGGITAAMAPGALILPDQIIDYTSGRDATFYDGQSGQVVHVDFSNPFSERLSARLKLAVEATNLQVETSRSVQSGGVYGCTQGPRLETAAEIKRLLNDGCDVVGMTAMPEATLAREKEIDYAMLALSVNWAAGIKEGVITMDDIQAVMKEGMEFIASVIQYLLKPNH
;
A
#
# COMPACT_ATOMS: atom_id res chain seq x y z
N MET A 1 8.57 15.31 1.81
CA MET A 1 9.10 14.30 2.74
C MET A 1 9.47 15.00 4.03
N ALA A 2 9.18 14.40 5.17
CA ALA A 2 9.60 14.87 6.49
C ALA A 2 10.34 13.73 7.20
N ILE A 3 11.35 14.07 8.03
CA ILE A 3 12.12 13.10 8.81
C ILE A 3 11.84 13.37 10.27
N TYR A 4 11.45 12.36 11.01
CA TYR A 4 11.13 12.41 12.44
C TYR A 4 12.13 11.57 13.21
N ALA A 5 12.65 12.10 14.30
CA ALA A 5 13.43 11.31 15.26
C ALA A 5 12.50 10.46 16.10
N THR A 6 12.80 9.16 16.24
CA THR A 6 12.07 8.21 17.07
C THR A 6 13.02 7.41 17.94
N GLU A 7 12.50 6.64 18.89
CA GLU A 7 13.30 5.81 19.79
C GLU A 7 14.07 4.68 19.05
N VAL A 8 13.56 4.25 17.89
CA VAL A 8 14.21 3.22 17.06
C VAL A 8 15.08 3.80 15.94
N GLY A 9 15.22 5.13 15.89
CA GLY A 9 15.99 5.83 14.86
C GLY A 9 15.14 6.78 14.01
N PRO A 10 15.72 7.42 12.99
CA PRO A 10 15.00 8.36 12.14
C PRO A 10 14.00 7.63 11.23
N VAL A 11 12.79 8.19 11.12
CA VAL A 11 11.72 7.71 10.22
C VAL A 11 11.40 8.78 9.20
N ALA A 12 11.46 8.41 7.92
CA ALA A 12 11.05 9.28 6.82
C ALA A 12 9.56 9.07 6.51
N PHE A 13 8.77 10.14 6.58
CA PHE A 13 7.37 10.15 6.17
C PHE A 13 7.22 10.85 4.82
N LEU A 14 6.61 10.15 3.86
CA LEU A 14 6.42 10.65 2.50
C LEU A 14 4.94 10.56 2.12
N PRO A 15 4.21 11.71 2.10
CA PRO A 15 2.85 11.76 1.59
C PRO A 15 2.87 11.74 0.05
N ARG A 16 2.73 10.54 -0.58
CA ARG A 16 2.88 10.37 -2.03
C ARG A 16 1.87 11.16 -2.86
N HIS A 17 0.71 11.44 -2.30
CA HIS A 17 -0.35 12.26 -2.93
C HIS A 17 -0.20 13.77 -2.66
N GLY A 18 0.91 14.20 -2.01
CA GLY A 18 1.08 15.56 -1.50
C GLY A 18 0.37 15.79 -0.17
N ALA A 19 0.74 16.86 0.54
CA ALA A 19 0.23 17.16 1.88
C ALA A 19 -1.30 17.35 1.92
N SER A 20 -1.89 17.85 0.83
CA SER A 20 -3.34 18.11 0.70
C SER A 20 -4.04 17.16 -0.28
N HIS A 21 -3.46 15.97 -0.52
CA HIS A 21 -4.00 14.94 -1.42
C HIS A 21 -4.33 15.48 -2.84
N GLN A 22 -3.42 16.27 -3.41
CA GLN A 22 -3.63 16.96 -4.69
C GLN A 22 -2.93 16.30 -5.88
N ILE A 23 -2.11 15.27 -5.66
CA ILE A 23 -1.41 14.53 -6.70
C ILE A 23 -2.16 13.24 -6.99
N PRO A 24 -2.80 13.09 -8.17
CA PRO A 24 -3.50 11.85 -8.50
C PRO A 24 -2.50 10.70 -8.75
N PRO A 25 -2.93 9.41 -8.62
CA PRO A 25 -2.05 8.25 -8.64
C PRO A 25 -1.11 8.17 -9.85
N HIS A 26 -1.62 8.49 -11.05
CA HIS A 26 -0.86 8.43 -12.31
C HIS A 26 0.12 9.62 -12.50
N ARG A 27 0.09 10.62 -11.61
CA ARG A 27 0.99 11.80 -11.64
C ARG A 27 2.01 11.81 -10.50
N ILE A 28 1.98 10.82 -9.63
CA ILE A 28 2.99 10.66 -8.59
C ILE A 28 4.34 10.40 -9.28
N ASN A 29 5.36 11.15 -8.87
CA ASN A 29 6.73 10.86 -9.32
C ASN A 29 7.34 9.77 -8.43
N TYR A 30 6.97 8.52 -8.71
CA TYR A 30 7.43 7.36 -7.94
C TYR A 30 8.96 7.21 -7.96
N ARG A 31 9.61 7.46 -9.11
CA ARG A 31 11.08 7.40 -9.21
C ARG A 31 11.74 8.40 -8.29
N ALA A 32 11.32 9.67 -8.31
CA ALA A 32 11.88 10.69 -7.43
C ALA A 32 11.63 10.36 -5.95
N ASN A 33 10.45 9.84 -5.62
CA ASN A 33 10.10 9.47 -4.25
C ASN A 33 11.01 8.36 -3.71
N ILE A 34 11.17 7.27 -4.47
CA ILE A 34 12.02 6.13 -4.07
C ILE A 34 13.50 6.53 -4.05
N ALA A 35 13.96 7.34 -5.02
CA ALA A 35 15.33 7.87 -5.01
C ALA A 35 15.59 8.70 -3.76
N ALA A 36 14.69 9.63 -3.43
CA ALA A 36 14.82 10.47 -2.24
C ALA A 36 14.80 9.64 -0.93
N LEU A 37 13.98 8.60 -0.85
CA LEU A 37 13.99 7.68 0.29
C LEU A 37 15.32 6.93 0.38
N LYS A 38 15.86 6.42 -0.73
CA LYS A 38 17.18 5.75 -0.75
C LYS A 38 18.30 6.66 -0.27
N GLU A 39 18.31 7.93 -0.70
CA GLU A 39 19.30 8.93 -0.28
C GLU A 39 19.27 9.21 1.22
N THR A 40 18.15 9.03 1.91
CA THR A 40 18.07 9.14 3.37
C THR A 40 18.60 7.92 4.11
N GLY A 41 18.99 6.87 3.39
CA GLY A 41 19.54 5.65 3.96
C GLY A 41 18.50 4.68 4.50
N VAL A 42 17.20 4.83 4.15
CA VAL A 42 16.18 3.88 4.59
C VAL A 42 16.42 2.51 3.97
N ALA A 43 16.29 1.47 4.79
CA ALA A 43 16.39 0.07 4.39
C ALA A 43 15.01 -0.58 4.18
N GLU A 44 13.96 0.01 4.72
CA GLU A 44 12.60 -0.54 4.74
C GLU A 44 11.57 0.53 4.39
N ILE A 45 10.57 0.18 3.59
CA ILE A 45 9.39 1.01 3.30
C ILE A 45 8.15 0.27 3.74
N ILE A 46 7.35 0.92 4.58
CA ILE A 46 5.98 0.49 4.91
C ILE A 46 5.03 1.41 4.14
N ALA A 47 4.37 0.86 3.13
CA ALA A 47 3.36 1.58 2.37
C ALA A 47 1.99 1.45 3.02
N ILE A 48 1.34 2.58 3.31
CA ILE A 48 -0.04 2.61 3.80
C ILE A 48 -0.95 3.00 2.64
N ASN A 49 -1.96 2.17 2.37
CA ASN A 49 -2.84 2.33 1.23
C ASN A 49 -4.31 2.18 1.63
N ALA A 50 -5.18 3.00 1.01
CA ALA A 50 -6.62 2.79 1.01
C ALA A 50 -6.98 1.99 -0.26
N VAL A 51 -7.82 0.96 -0.11
CA VAL A 51 -8.18 0.02 -1.20
C VAL A 51 -9.67 -0.27 -1.20
N GLY A 52 -10.20 -0.70 -2.35
CA GLY A 52 -11.51 -1.31 -2.46
C GLY A 52 -11.43 -2.83 -2.23
N GLY A 53 -12.31 -3.37 -1.38
CA GLY A 53 -12.39 -4.80 -1.11
C GLY A 53 -13.13 -5.55 -2.21
N ILE A 54 -12.54 -6.64 -2.70
CA ILE A 54 -13.13 -7.50 -3.76
C ILE A 54 -13.65 -8.80 -3.15
N THR A 55 -12.84 -9.48 -2.34
CA THR A 55 -13.23 -10.74 -1.70
C THR A 55 -13.98 -10.51 -0.38
N ALA A 56 -14.73 -11.52 0.09
CA ALA A 56 -15.56 -11.41 1.30
C ALA A 56 -14.77 -11.05 2.56
N ALA A 57 -13.50 -11.45 2.64
CA ALA A 57 -12.63 -11.12 3.76
C ALA A 57 -12.25 -9.62 3.81
N MET A 58 -12.41 -8.91 2.68
CA MET A 58 -12.00 -7.52 2.52
C MET A 58 -13.16 -6.53 2.67
N ALA A 59 -14.05 -6.76 3.64
CA ALA A 59 -15.08 -5.80 4.00
C ALA A 59 -14.46 -4.45 4.42
N PRO A 60 -15.20 -3.32 4.28
CA PRO A 60 -14.74 -2.03 4.79
C PRO A 60 -14.31 -2.10 6.26
N GLY A 61 -13.15 -1.55 6.56
CA GLY A 61 -12.49 -1.64 7.86
C GLY A 61 -11.51 -2.79 8.02
N ALA A 62 -11.51 -3.80 7.13
CA ALA A 62 -10.53 -4.88 7.14
C ALA A 62 -9.14 -4.39 6.69
N LEU A 63 -8.10 -5.02 7.22
CA LEU A 63 -6.71 -4.80 6.84
C LEU A 63 -6.19 -5.97 6.02
N ILE A 64 -5.28 -5.70 5.09
CA ILE A 64 -4.54 -6.73 4.35
C ILE A 64 -3.06 -6.40 4.28
N LEU A 65 -2.24 -7.44 4.42
CA LEU A 65 -0.81 -7.48 4.13
C LEU A 65 -0.65 -8.31 2.85
N PRO A 66 -0.73 -7.72 1.65
CA PRO A 66 -0.66 -8.48 0.41
C PRO A 66 0.72 -9.10 0.23
N ASP A 67 0.78 -10.24 -0.46
CA ASP A 67 2.02 -10.91 -0.85
C ASP A 67 2.24 -10.93 -2.36
N GLN A 68 1.19 -10.60 -3.15
CA GLN A 68 1.25 -10.56 -4.61
C GLN A 68 0.62 -9.28 -5.19
N ILE A 69 1.03 -8.93 -6.41
CA ILE A 69 0.53 -7.78 -7.16
C ILE A 69 0.23 -8.23 -8.60
N ILE A 70 -0.92 -7.77 -9.14
CA ILE A 70 -1.15 -7.75 -10.58
C ILE A 70 -1.19 -6.28 -11.01
N ASP A 71 -0.33 -5.92 -11.98
CA ASP A 71 -0.21 -4.55 -12.48
C ASP A 71 -1.08 -4.32 -13.72
N TYR A 72 -2.09 -3.48 -13.58
CA TYR A 72 -2.96 -3.02 -14.67
C TYR A 72 -2.68 -1.56 -15.03
N THR A 73 -1.58 -0.98 -14.51
CA THR A 73 -1.22 0.41 -14.81
C THR A 73 -0.56 0.52 -16.19
N SER A 74 -0.49 1.72 -16.72
CA SER A 74 0.16 2.01 -18.00
C SER A 74 0.79 3.40 -18.03
N GLY A 75 1.87 3.54 -18.79
CA GLY A 75 2.52 4.84 -19.03
C GLY A 75 3.16 5.48 -17.81
N ARG A 76 3.41 4.71 -16.74
CA ARG A 76 4.17 5.16 -15.58
C ARG A 76 5.66 4.85 -15.77
N ASP A 77 6.53 5.72 -15.26
CA ASP A 77 7.96 5.46 -15.20
C ASP A 77 8.24 4.32 -14.19
N ALA A 78 8.38 3.09 -14.68
CA ALA A 78 8.38 1.89 -13.85
C ALA A 78 9.79 1.33 -13.54
N THR A 79 10.85 2.01 -13.96
CA THR A 79 12.24 1.56 -13.74
C THR A 79 13.19 2.74 -13.66
N PHE A 80 14.30 2.57 -12.93
CA PHE A 80 15.45 3.47 -12.98
C PHE A 80 16.40 3.18 -14.16
N TYR A 81 16.22 2.05 -14.83
CA TYR A 81 17.08 1.55 -15.91
C TYR A 81 16.35 1.65 -17.27
N ASP A 82 15.97 2.88 -17.64
CA ASP A 82 15.16 3.20 -18.83
C ASP A 82 15.96 3.14 -20.16
N GLY A 83 17.18 2.63 -20.13
CA GLY A 83 18.05 2.51 -21.29
C GLY A 83 18.91 3.75 -21.59
N GLN A 84 18.62 4.91 -21.00
CA GLN A 84 19.42 6.13 -21.23
C GLN A 84 20.87 5.97 -20.71
N SER A 85 21.06 5.19 -19.64
CA SER A 85 22.38 4.86 -19.11
C SER A 85 23.10 3.74 -19.86
N GLY A 86 22.48 3.13 -20.88
CA GLY A 86 22.99 1.96 -21.59
C GLY A 86 22.91 0.66 -20.79
N GLN A 87 22.28 0.68 -19.61
CA GLN A 87 22.11 -0.51 -18.76
C GLN A 87 20.67 -1.02 -18.82
N VAL A 88 20.54 -2.34 -18.93
CA VAL A 88 19.28 -3.07 -18.74
C VAL A 88 19.45 -3.94 -17.50
N VAL A 89 18.54 -3.77 -16.53
CA VAL A 89 18.57 -4.54 -15.28
C VAL A 89 17.26 -5.28 -15.12
N HIS A 90 17.33 -6.57 -14.87
CA HIS A 90 16.18 -7.41 -14.54
C HIS A 90 16.26 -7.78 -13.06
N VAL A 91 15.26 -7.37 -12.28
CA VAL A 91 15.16 -7.75 -10.87
C VAL A 91 14.18 -8.90 -10.73
N ASP A 92 14.47 -9.87 -9.85
CA ASP A 92 13.49 -10.87 -9.45
C ASP A 92 12.35 -10.20 -8.67
N PHE A 93 11.13 -10.41 -9.15
CA PHE A 93 9.91 -9.84 -8.57
C PHE A 93 8.85 -10.91 -8.28
N SER A 94 9.29 -12.18 -8.14
CA SER A 94 8.41 -13.32 -7.82
C SER A 94 7.69 -13.10 -6.48
N ASN A 95 8.38 -12.48 -5.52
CA ASN A 95 7.85 -12.07 -4.23
C ASN A 95 7.99 -10.55 -4.07
N PRO A 96 6.98 -9.77 -4.49
CA PRO A 96 7.08 -8.30 -4.52
C PRO A 96 7.21 -7.64 -3.15
N PHE A 97 6.74 -8.30 -2.09
CA PHE A 97 6.77 -7.80 -0.72
C PHE A 97 7.81 -8.53 0.13
N SER A 98 8.42 -7.82 1.09
CA SER A 98 9.31 -8.41 2.09
C SER A 98 8.50 -9.23 3.09
N GLU A 99 8.68 -10.56 3.08
CA GLU A 99 8.03 -11.48 4.02
C GLU A 99 8.36 -11.11 5.47
N ARG A 100 9.64 -10.78 5.74
CA ARG A 100 10.12 -10.38 7.07
C ARG A 100 9.38 -9.13 7.58
N LEU A 101 9.25 -8.10 6.73
CA LEU A 101 8.61 -6.84 7.10
C LEU A 101 7.08 -7.03 7.24
N SER A 102 6.47 -7.84 6.38
CA SER A 102 5.05 -8.20 6.48
C SER A 102 4.74 -8.97 7.76
N ALA A 103 5.61 -9.90 8.18
CA ALA A 103 5.45 -10.62 9.44
C ALA A 103 5.53 -9.67 10.66
N ARG A 104 6.45 -8.70 10.64
CA ARG A 104 6.54 -7.67 11.70
C ARG A 104 5.28 -6.80 11.74
N LEU A 105 4.76 -6.39 10.60
CA LEU A 105 3.51 -5.64 10.52
C LEU A 105 2.33 -6.43 11.08
N LYS A 106 2.24 -7.72 10.75
CA LYS A 106 1.19 -8.61 11.30
C LYS A 106 1.21 -8.63 12.82
N LEU A 107 2.38 -8.89 13.41
CA LEU A 107 2.54 -8.88 14.86
C LEU A 107 2.16 -7.54 15.50
N ALA A 108 2.50 -6.44 14.85
CA ALA A 108 2.14 -5.10 15.32
C ALA A 108 0.61 -4.86 15.27
N VAL A 109 -0.08 -5.34 14.23
CA VAL A 109 -1.55 -5.28 14.15
C VAL A 109 -2.18 -6.12 15.25
N GLU A 110 -1.71 -7.35 15.46
CA GLU A 110 -2.20 -8.25 16.50
C GLU A 110 -2.01 -7.66 17.90
N ALA A 111 -0.82 -7.11 18.18
CA ALA A 111 -0.54 -6.45 19.45
C ALA A 111 -1.38 -5.19 19.67
N THR A 112 -1.61 -4.40 18.61
CA THR A 112 -2.47 -3.21 18.68
C THR A 112 -3.92 -3.61 18.96
N ASN A 113 -4.42 -4.69 18.35
CA ASN A 113 -5.77 -5.22 18.59
C ASN A 113 -6.02 -5.59 20.07
N LEU A 114 -4.97 -5.97 20.81
CA LEU A 114 -5.08 -6.26 22.24
C LEU A 114 -5.15 -5.01 23.12
N GLN A 115 -4.87 -3.82 22.56
CA GLN A 115 -4.77 -2.55 23.31
C GLN A 115 -5.92 -1.59 23.00
N VAL A 116 -6.75 -1.90 21.98
CA VAL A 116 -7.85 -1.03 21.54
C VAL A 116 -9.21 -1.69 21.74
N GLU A 117 -10.24 -0.90 21.93
CA GLU A 117 -11.62 -1.42 22.11
C GLU A 117 -12.18 -2.02 20.80
N THR A 118 -11.83 -1.44 19.65
CA THR A 118 -12.31 -1.89 18.34
C THR A 118 -11.18 -2.59 17.59
N SER A 119 -11.17 -3.92 17.65
CA SER A 119 -10.21 -4.73 16.90
C SER A 119 -10.53 -4.74 15.40
N ARG A 120 -9.49 -4.90 14.57
CA ARG A 120 -9.61 -5.02 13.12
C ARG A 120 -9.11 -6.37 12.63
N SER A 121 -9.87 -6.99 11.72
CA SER A 121 -9.39 -8.18 11.04
C SER A 121 -8.20 -7.84 10.16
N VAL A 122 -7.21 -8.72 10.10
CA VAL A 122 -6.06 -8.62 9.20
C VAL A 122 -5.92 -9.91 8.41
N GLN A 123 -5.93 -9.79 7.09
CA GLN A 123 -5.58 -10.87 6.19
C GLN A 123 -4.09 -10.81 5.88
N SER A 124 -3.38 -11.92 6.06
CA SER A 124 -1.99 -12.09 5.63
C SER A 124 -1.97 -12.86 4.33
N GLY A 125 -1.26 -12.32 3.34
CA GLY A 125 -1.31 -12.80 1.96
C GLY A 125 -2.52 -12.30 1.19
N GLY A 126 -2.47 -12.49 -0.12
CA GLY A 126 -3.50 -12.06 -1.06
C GLY A 126 -2.96 -11.12 -2.15
N VAL A 127 -3.76 -10.93 -3.17
CA VAL A 127 -3.35 -10.26 -4.40
C VAL A 127 -3.90 -8.83 -4.44
N TYR A 128 -2.98 -7.86 -4.61
CA TYR A 128 -3.31 -6.47 -4.85
C TYR A 128 -3.41 -6.20 -6.35
N GLY A 129 -4.61 -5.91 -6.86
CA GLY A 129 -4.79 -5.38 -8.21
C GLY A 129 -4.45 -3.90 -8.26
N CYS A 130 -3.40 -3.52 -9.00
CA CYS A 130 -3.01 -2.12 -9.14
C CYS A 130 -3.58 -1.51 -10.41
N THR A 131 -4.54 -0.59 -10.30
CA THR A 131 -5.17 0.10 -11.44
C THR A 131 -4.61 1.50 -11.64
N GLN A 132 -4.90 2.09 -12.81
CA GLN A 132 -4.34 3.40 -13.18
C GLN A 132 -4.92 4.55 -12.36
N GLY A 133 -6.21 4.53 -12.04
CA GLY A 133 -6.90 5.70 -11.47
C GLY A 133 -6.85 6.95 -12.40
N PRO A 134 -7.32 8.13 -11.96
CA PRO A 134 -7.94 8.39 -10.63
C PRO A 134 -9.41 7.98 -10.53
N ARG A 135 -10.10 7.64 -11.64
CA ARG A 135 -11.47 7.13 -11.57
C ARG A 135 -11.51 5.78 -10.87
N LEU A 136 -12.57 5.51 -10.15
CA LEU A 136 -12.86 4.17 -9.65
C LEU A 136 -13.19 3.21 -10.81
N GLU A 137 -13.02 1.94 -10.56
CA GLU A 137 -13.25 0.88 -11.53
C GLU A 137 -14.75 0.72 -11.83
N THR A 138 -15.06 0.20 -13.01
CA THR A 138 -16.40 -0.28 -13.33
C THR A 138 -16.64 -1.64 -12.67
N ALA A 139 -17.91 -2.03 -12.49
CA ALA A 139 -18.26 -3.36 -11.99
C ALA A 139 -17.70 -4.49 -12.89
N ALA A 140 -17.60 -4.27 -14.21
CA ALA A 140 -17.00 -5.23 -15.14
C ALA A 140 -15.48 -5.36 -14.95
N GLU A 141 -14.78 -4.26 -14.69
CA GLU A 141 -13.36 -4.27 -14.35
C GLU A 141 -13.13 -5.02 -13.03
N ILE A 142 -13.94 -4.77 -12.00
CA ILE A 142 -13.83 -5.47 -10.72
C ILE A 142 -14.12 -6.97 -10.90
N LYS A 143 -15.11 -7.35 -11.70
CA LYS A 143 -15.36 -8.76 -12.02
C LYS A 143 -14.16 -9.42 -12.70
N ARG A 144 -13.45 -8.69 -13.57
CA ARG A 144 -12.21 -9.17 -14.18
C ARG A 144 -11.13 -9.36 -13.13
N LEU A 145 -10.89 -8.36 -12.26
CA LEU A 145 -9.89 -8.44 -11.19
C LEU A 145 -10.17 -9.63 -10.25
N LEU A 146 -11.43 -9.85 -9.90
CA LEU A 146 -11.83 -11.02 -9.11
C LEU A 146 -11.50 -12.34 -9.81
N ASN A 147 -11.77 -12.45 -11.11
CA ASN A 147 -11.45 -13.64 -11.92
C ASN A 147 -9.91 -13.84 -12.05
N ASP A 148 -9.14 -12.76 -12.08
CA ASP A 148 -7.67 -12.78 -12.10
C ASP A 148 -7.09 -13.12 -10.69
N GLY A 149 -7.93 -13.24 -9.66
CA GLY A 149 -7.56 -13.62 -8.30
C GLY A 149 -7.22 -12.47 -7.37
N CYS A 150 -7.56 -11.22 -7.71
CA CYS A 150 -7.33 -10.08 -6.82
C CYS A 150 -8.28 -10.09 -5.62
N ASP A 151 -7.73 -9.82 -4.42
CA ASP A 151 -8.48 -9.66 -3.17
C ASP A 151 -8.89 -8.22 -2.93
N VAL A 152 -8.06 -7.29 -3.35
CA VAL A 152 -8.28 -5.84 -3.21
C VAL A 152 -7.85 -5.10 -4.47
N VAL A 153 -8.39 -3.90 -4.66
CA VAL A 153 -7.99 -2.99 -5.73
C VAL A 153 -7.52 -1.66 -5.18
N GLY A 154 -6.43 -1.16 -5.71
CA GLY A 154 -5.88 0.16 -5.39
C GLY A 154 -5.06 0.71 -6.55
N MET A 155 -4.37 1.84 -6.35
CA MET A 155 -3.83 2.61 -7.46
C MET A 155 -2.34 2.94 -7.35
N THR A 156 -1.65 2.54 -6.26
CA THR A 156 -0.31 3.09 -5.95
C THR A 156 0.77 2.07 -5.66
N ALA A 157 0.47 0.75 -5.59
CA ALA A 157 1.48 -0.27 -5.36
C ALA A 157 2.52 -0.33 -6.48
N MET A 158 2.09 -0.08 -7.72
CA MET A 158 2.97 -0.06 -8.88
C MET A 158 3.08 1.35 -9.48
N PRO A 159 4.27 1.78 -9.84
CA PRO A 159 5.55 1.04 -9.82
C PRO A 159 6.33 1.17 -8.50
N GLU A 160 5.73 1.65 -7.40
CA GLU A 160 6.44 1.91 -6.14
C GLU A 160 7.22 0.68 -5.64
N ALA A 161 6.58 -0.49 -5.62
CA ALA A 161 7.20 -1.73 -5.16
C ALA A 161 8.37 -2.18 -6.06
N THR A 162 8.22 -2.10 -7.40
CA THR A 162 9.31 -2.44 -8.34
C THR A 162 10.50 -1.51 -8.17
N LEU A 163 10.25 -0.20 -8.06
CA LEU A 163 11.30 0.79 -7.86
C LEU A 163 12.04 0.61 -6.52
N ALA A 164 11.31 0.25 -5.45
CA ALA A 164 11.93 -0.11 -4.18
C ALA A 164 12.84 -1.34 -4.32
N ARG A 165 12.40 -2.38 -5.07
CA ARG A 165 13.18 -3.57 -5.37
C ARG A 165 14.47 -3.24 -6.14
N GLU A 166 14.39 -2.39 -7.17
CA GLU A 166 15.55 -1.93 -7.93
C GLU A 166 16.57 -1.16 -7.07
N LYS A 167 16.11 -0.53 -5.99
CA LYS A 167 16.97 0.18 -5.03
C LYS A 167 17.35 -0.65 -3.81
N GLU A 168 17.04 -1.96 -3.82
CA GLU A 168 17.35 -2.87 -2.72
C GLU A 168 16.79 -2.35 -1.38
N ILE A 169 15.54 -1.90 -1.40
CA ILE A 169 14.80 -1.46 -0.21
C ILE A 169 13.70 -2.49 0.03
N ASP A 170 13.67 -3.06 1.24
CA ASP A 170 12.57 -3.93 1.66
C ASP A 170 11.25 -3.16 1.63
N TYR A 171 10.25 -3.74 0.96
CA TYR A 171 8.95 -3.09 0.79
C TYR A 171 7.85 -3.99 1.31
N ALA A 172 7.00 -3.47 2.19
CA ALA A 172 5.76 -4.12 2.60
C ALA A 172 4.60 -3.11 2.60
N MET A 173 3.39 -3.64 2.57
CA MET A 173 2.18 -2.83 2.52
C MET A 173 1.24 -3.24 3.64
N LEU A 174 0.64 -2.25 4.31
CA LEU A 174 -0.55 -2.41 5.14
C LEU A 174 -1.67 -1.62 4.47
N ALA A 175 -2.62 -2.33 3.86
CA ALA A 175 -3.74 -1.69 3.17
C ALA A 175 -5.03 -1.80 3.99
N LEU A 176 -5.80 -0.71 4.00
CA LEU A 176 -7.12 -0.61 4.62
C LEU A 176 -8.19 -0.69 3.54
N SER A 177 -9.08 -1.66 3.63
CA SER A 177 -10.30 -1.69 2.80
C SER A 177 -11.23 -0.59 3.28
N VAL A 178 -11.45 0.43 2.44
CA VAL A 178 -12.27 1.60 2.81
C VAL A 178 -13.70 1.53 2.24
N ASN A 179 -13.90 0.72 1.21
CA ASN A 179 -15.19 0.47 0.58
C ASN A 179 -15.20 -0.91 -0.09
N TRP A 180 -16.37 -1.45 -0.37
CA TRP A 180 -16.48 -2.53 -1.34
C TRP A 180 -16.17 -2.00 -2.73
N ALA A 181 -15.39 -2.74 -3.52
CA ALA A 181 -15.14 -2.41 -4.91
C ALA A 181 -16.43 -2.43 -5.74
N ALA A 182 -16.44 -1.72 -6.86
CA ALA A 182 -17.63 -1.52 -7.68
C ALA A 182 -18.31 -2.85 -8.07
N GLY A 183 -19.62 -2.97 -7.81
CA GLY A 183 -20.43 -4.15 -8.15
C GLY A 183 -20.27 -5.35 -7.23
N ILE A 184 -19.45 -5.30 -6.17
CA ILE A 184 -19.36 -6.37 -5.15
C ILE A 184 -20.55 -6.34 -4.20
N LYS A 185 -21.04 -5.17 -3.85
CA LYS A 185 -22.28 -4.96 -3.09
C LYS A 185 -23.19 -4.01 -3.86
N GLU A 186 -24.49 -4.13 -3.61
CA GLU A 186 -25.46 -3.17 -4.12
C GLU A 186 -25.28 -1.82 -3.44
N GLY A 187 -25.52 -0.74 -4.18
CA GLY A 187 -25.40 0.63 -3.71
C GLY A 187 -24.36 1.46 -4.48
N VAL A 188 -24.31 2.73 -4.15
CA VAL A 188 -23.37 3.68 -4.72
C VAL A 188 -22.22 3.86 -3.74
N ILE A 189 -20.99 3.83 -4.24
CA ILE A 189 -19.80 4.16 -3.44
C ILE A 189 -19.77 5.68 -3.26
N THR A 190 -19.93 6.14 -2.02
CA THR A 190 -19.87 7.57 -1.70
C THR A 190 -18.52 7.95 -1.09
N MET A 191 -18.10 9.19 -1.32
CA MET A 191 -16.86 9.68 -0.71
C MET A 191 -17.00 9.85 0.81
N ASP A 192 -18.20 10.13 1.29
CA ASP A 192 -18.46 10.29 2.73
C ASP A 192 -18.28 8.95 3.47
N ASP A 193 -18.78 7.84 2.92
CA ASP A 193 -18.59 6.49 3.48
C ASP A 193 -17.10 6.12 3.50
N ILE A 194 -16.38 6.38 2.39
CA ILE A 194 -14.94 6.15 2.30
C ILE A 194 -14.19 6.94 3.39
N GLN A 195 -14.53 8.23 3.56
CA GLN A 195 -13.86 9.10 4.53
C GLN A 195 -14.12 8.67 5.96
N ALA A 196 -15.33 8.22 6.28
CA ALA A 196 -15.69 7.73 7.61
C ALA A 196 -14.84 6.51 7.98
N VAL A 197 -14.80 5.49 7.12
CA VAL A 197 -13.98 4.28 7.34
C VAL A 197 -12.49 4.62 7.38
N MET A 198 -12.05 5.52 6.50
CA MET A 198 -10.64 5.92 6.43
C MET A 198 -10.19 6.63 7.70
N LYS A 199 -11.02 7.51 8.29
CA LYS A 199 -10.67 8.22 9.52
C LYS A 199 -10.36 7.23 10.66
N GLU A 200 -11.29 6.36 10.98
CA GLU A 200 -11.11 5.36 12.05
C GLU A 200 -9.97 4.37 11.75
N GLY A 201 -9.88 3.95 10.49
CA GLY A 201 -8.86 3.00 10.07
C GLY A 201 -7.45 3.59 10.14
N MET A 202 -7.27 4.86 9.79
CA MET A 202 -5.97 5.52 9.87
C MET A 202 -5.54 5.81 11.31
N GLU A 203 -6.47 6.08 12.22
CA GLU A 203 -6.18 6.17 13.67
C GLU A 203 -5.64 4.84 14.20
N PHE A 204 -6.26 3.71 13.81
CA PHE A 204 -5.77 2.38 14.15
C PHE A 204 -4.38 2.12 13.55
N ILE A 205 -4.18 2.39 12.25
CA ILE A 205 -2.89 2.22 11.57
C ILE A 205 -1.80 3.08 12.22
N ALA A 206 -2.13 4.32 12.63
CA ALA A 206 -1.19 5.16 13.36
C ALA A 206 -0.72 4.48 14.66
N SER A 207 -1.62 3.82 15.39
CA SER A 207 -1.27 3.04 16.59
C SER A 207 -0.38 1.84 16.27
N VAL A 208 -0.63 1.14 15.14
CA VAL A 208 0.24 0.06 14.64
C VAL A 208 1.65 0.57 14.34
N ILE A 209 1.76 1.71 13.66
CA ILE A 209 3.07 2.31 13.37
C ILE A 209 3.76 2.76 14.66
N GLN A 210 3.04 3.37 15.58
CA GLN A 210 3.60 3.74 16.89
C GLN A 210 4.12 2.52 17.67
N TYR A 211 3.43 1.38 17.58
CA TYR A 211 3.89 0.12 18.19
C TYR A 211 5.24 -0.32 17.59
N LEU A 212 5.37 -0.28 16.25
CA LEU A 212 6.61 -0.64 15.55
C LEU A 212 7.79 0.28 15.86
N LEU A 213 7.52 1.52 16.27
CA LEU A 213 8.53 2.53 16.59
C LEU A 213 8.94 2.52 18.08
N LYS A 214 8.50 1.53 18.87
CA LYS A 214 8.98 1.32 20.23
C LYS A 214 10.22 0.42 20.24
N PRO A 215 11.19 0.66 21.13
CA PRO A 215 12.32 -0.24 21.32
C PRO A 215 11.86 -1.65 21.73
N ASN A 216 12.53 -2.70 21.24
CA ASN A 216 12.31 -4.11 21.59
C ASN A 216 11.11 -4.81 20.92
N HIS A 217 10.79 -4.39 19.70
CA HIS A 217 9.82 -5.13 18.88
C HIS A 217 10.42 -5.61 17.55
#